data_4fd20a5f4d03161d4b7da6507e6417ee
#
_entry.id   4fd20a5f4d03161d4b7da6507e6417ee
#
_cell.length_a   1.000
_cell.length_b   1.000
_cell.length_c   1.000
_cell.angle_alpha   90.00
_cell.angle_beta   90.00
_cell.angle_gamma   90.00
#
_symmetry.space_group_name_H-M   'P 1'
#
loop_
_entity.id
_entity.type
_entity.pdbx_description
1 polymer ?
#
loop_
_entity_poly.entity_id
_entity_poly.type
_entity_poly.pdbx_seq_one_letter_code
_entity_poly.pdbx_strand_id
1 'polypeptide(L)'
;PKFLQALVASAFAYAVMTFLMTATPISMHLMEKISLSKTGFVIQLHIAAMFLPSLVTGNLIKRFGHSKIMYMGVLLFLVTIITSLFEQNFINYMIALIFLGLGWNFLFISGTSLLVLCYREEEKFRAQGYNDLIVYSIQAAASLSAGVFLSLTSWKTMNLICLIFLIIIALSTIRADLKKNPSN
;
A
#
# COMPACT_ATOMS: atom_id res chain seq x y z
N PRO A 1 -6.21 5.51 19.41
CA PRO A 1 -6.79 5.17 18.09
C PRO A 1 -5.92 5.65 16.93
N LYS A 2 -5.47 6.93 16.91
CA LYS A 2 -4.67 7.51 15.83
C LYS A 2 -3.32 6.82 15.63
N PHE A 3 -2.64 6.42 16.70
CA PHE A 3 -1.40 5.65 16.60
C PHE A 3 -1.62 4.31 15.87
N LEU A 4 -2.68 3.57 16.23
CA LEU A 4 -3.03 2.33 15.55
C LEU A 4 -3.42 2.56 14.09
N GLN A 5 -4.16 3.64 13.79
CA GLN A 5 -4.48 4.04 12.42
C GLN A 5 -3.21 4.29 11.60
N ALA A 6 -2.26 5.05 12.16
CA ALA A 6 -0.99 5.36 11.53
C ALA A 6 -0.17 4.09 11.22
N LEU A 7 -0.02 3.23 12.23
CA LEU A 7 0.73 1.98 12.13
C LEU A 7 0.09 1.00 11.11
N VAL A 8 -1.23 0.79 11.20
CA VAL A 8 -1.96 -0.10 10.31
C VAL A 8 -1.90 0.39 8.86
N ALA A 9 -2.08 1.70 8.64
CA ALA A 9 -2.01 2.26 7.30
C ALA A 9 -0.62 2.08 6.67
N SER A 10 0.47 2.39 7.39
CA SER A 10 1.83 2.26 6.87
C SER A 10 2.26 0.80 6.70
N ALA A 11 1.98 -0.06 7.68
CA ALA A 11 2.40 -1.46 7.64
C ALA A 11 1.71 -2.26 6.54
N PHE A 12 0.38 -2.16 6.45
CA PHE A 12 -0.36 -2.91 5.44
C PHE A 12 -0.27 -2.30 4.04
N ALA A 13 -0.06 -0.97 3.92
CA ALA A 13 0.29 -0.39 2.63
C ALA A 13 1.59 -0.99 2.08
N TYR A 14 2.61 -1.12 2.93
CA TYR A 14 3.87 -1.75 2.56
C TYR A 14 3.72 -3.24 2.27
N ALA A 15 2.95 -3.97 3.07
CA ALA A 15 2.68 -5.39 2.85
C ALA A 15 2.05 -5.64 1.48
N VAL A 16 0.93 -4.97 1.17
CA VAL A 16 0.22 -5.12 -0.10
C VAL A 16 1.11 -4.74 -1.28
N MET A 17 1.76 -3.59 -1.19
CA MET A 17 2.65 -3.11 -2.25
C MET A 17 3.78 -4.11 -2.53
N THR A 18 4.51 -4.54 -1.50
CA THR A 18 5.65 -5.43 -1.67
C THR A 18 5.22 -6.82 -2.13
N PHE A 19 4.11 -7.35 -1.60
CA PHE A 19 3.57 -8.65 -1.98
C PHE A 19 3.26 -8.72 -3.48
N LEU A 20 2.56 -7.72 -4.01
CA LEU A 20 2.20 -7.67 -5.42
C LEU A 20 3.38 -7.27 -6.31
N MET A 21 4.18 -6.27 -5.93
CA MET A 21 5.34 -5.84 -6.71
C MET A 21 6.36 -6.97 -6.88
N THR A 22 6.65 -7.75 -5.81
CA THR A 22 7.60 -8.87 -5.89
C THR A 22 7.11 -9.99 -6.80
N ALA A 23 5.82 -10.28 -6.79
CA ALA A 23 5.22 -11.30 -7.66
C ALA A 23 5.11 -10.85 -9.13
N THR A 24 5.05 -9.54 -9.41
CA THR A 24 4.82 -9.00 -10.75
C THR A 24 5.80 -9.50 -11.81
N PRO A 25 7.14 -9.45 -11.63
CA PRO A 25 8.09 -9.92 -12.64
C PRO A 25 7.92 -11.41 -12.93
N ILE A 26 7.63 -12.21 -11.91
CA ILE A 26 7.41 -13.65 -12.06
C ILE A 26 6.13 -13.88 -12.88
N SER A 27 5.04 -13.23 -12.51
CA SER A 27 3.77 -13.35 -13.20
C SER A 27 3.88 -12.87 -14.66
N MET A 28 4.36 -11.65 -14.89
CA MET A 28 4.47 -11.08 -16.23
C MET A 28 5.43 -11.86 -17.15
N HIS A 29 6.65 -12.13 -16.69
CA HIS A 29 7.68 -12.66 -17.55
C HIS A 29 7.65 -14.19 -17.64
N LEU A 30 7.53 -14.89 -16.52
CA LEU A 30 7.59 -16.35 -16.50
C LEU A 30 6.25 -16.99 -16.82
N MET A 31 5.13 -16.46 -16.34
CA MET A 31 3.81 -17.05 -16.55
C MET A 31 3.16 -16.54 -17.84
N GLU A 32 3.06 -15.23 -18.03
CA GLU A 32 2.37 -14.61 -19.17
C GLU A 32 3.29 -14.38 -20.40
N LYS A 33 4.58 -14.75 -20.32
CA LYS A 33 5.55 -14.61 -21.41
C LYS A 33 5.72 -13.19 -21.95
N ILE A 34 5.41 -12.18 -21.14
CA ILE A 34 5.65 -10.77 -21.48
C ILE A 34 7.16 -10.52 -21.45
N SER A 35 7.67 -9.77 -22.42
CA SER A 35 9.12 -9.53 -22.54
C SER A 35 9.69 -8.85 -21.28
N LEU A 36 10.94 -9.17 -20.96
CA LEU A 36 11.63 -8.62 -19.79
C LEU A 36 11.71 -7.07 -19.84
N SER A 37 11.88 -6.51 -21.05
CA SER A 37 11.88 -5.05 -21.25
C SER A 37 10.55 -4.40 -20.85
N LYS A 38 9.41 -4.99 -21.25
CA LYS A 38 8.07 -4.52 -20.86
C LYS A 38 7.84 -4.68 -19.37
N THR A 39 8.27 -5.80 -18.79
CA THR A 39 8.21 -6.04 -17.35
C THR A 39 9.01 -4.99 -16.58
N GLY A 40 10.24 -4.73 -16.98
CA GLY A 40 11.08 -3.69 -16.39
C GLY A 40 10.46 -2.29 -16.48
N PHE A 41 9.84 -1.97 -17.63
CA PHE A 41 9.14 -0.69 -17.80
C PHE A 41 7.95 -0.52 -16.84
N VAL A 42 7.16 -1.59 -16.62
CA VAL A 42 6.05 -1.56 -15.64
C VAL A 42 6.57 -1.31 -14.22
N ILE A 43 7.67 -1.96 -13.83
CA ILE A 43 8.28 -1.73 -12.50
C ILE A 43 8.81 -0.30 -12.37
N GLN A 44 9.43 0.26 -13.42
CA GLN A 44 9.89 1.66 -13.41
C GLN A 44 8.74 2.64 -13.22
N LEU A 45 7.61 2.43 -13.93
CA LEU A 45 6.41 3.27 -13.75
C LEU A 45 5.80 3.12 -12.36
N HIS A 46 5.79 1.90 -11.81
CA HIS A 46 5.36 1.67 -10.44
C HIS A 46 6.20 2.47 -9.44
N ILE A 47 7.53 2.39 -9.55
CA ILE A 47 8.46 3.13 -8.67
C ILE A 47 8.23 4.65 -8.82
N ALA A 48 8.07 5.14 -10.06
CA ALA A 48 7.73 6.54 -10.30
C ALA A 48 6.41 6.93 -9.60
N ALA A 49 5.38 6.08 -9.71
CA ALA A 49 4.08 6.29 -9.05
C ALA A 49 4.16 6.21 -7.51
N MET A 50 5.13 5.49 -6.95
CA MET A 50 5.38 5.48 -5.50
C MET A 50 5.96 6.82 -5.02
N PHE A 51 6.88 7.44 -5.75
CA PHE A 51 7.67 8.54 -5.22
C PHE A 51 7.29 9.91 -5.76
N LEU A 52 6.94 10.07 -7.05
CA LEU A 52 6.59 11.37 -7.63
C LEU A 52 5.43 12.06 -6.91
N PRO A 53 4.35 11.36 -6.51
CA PRO A 53 3.25 12.02 -5.81
C PRO A 53 3.63 12.60 -4.45
N SER A 54 4.73 12.16 -3.84
CA SER A 54 5.21 12.70 -2.55
C SER A 54 5.45 14.20 -2.58
N LEU A 55 5.74 14.77 -3.76
CA LEU A 55 5.90 16.21 -3.97
C LEU A 55 4.62 17.00 -3.63
N VAL A 56 3.46 16.37 -3.76
CA VAL A 56 2.15 17.00 -3.53
C VAL A 56 1.38 16.37 -2.37
N THR A 57 1.63 15.12 -2.02
CA THR A 57 0.89 14.37 -0.98
C THR A 57 0.90 15.09 0.36
N GLY A 58 2.02 15.71 0.76
CA GLY A 58 2.10 16.50 1.99
C GLY A 58 1.12 17.69 1.99
N ASN A 59 0.95 18.38 0.85
CA ASN A 59 0.00 19.48 0.70
C ASN A 59 -1.45 18.97 0.70
N LEU A 60 -1.70 17.82 0.09
CA LEU A 60 -3.01 17.17 0.13
C LEU A 60 -3.41 16.79 1.56
N ILE A 61 -2.48 16.25 2.35
CA ILE A 61 -2.70 15.93 3.77
C ILE A 61 -3.02 17.19 4.57
N LYS A 62 -2.28 18.29 4.36
CA LYS A 62 -2.56 19.58 5.02
C LYS A 62 -3.96 20.11 4.68
N ARG A 63 -4.40 19.95 3.43
CA ARG A 63 -5.70 20.46 2.95
C ARG A 63 -6.88 19.59 3.35
N PHE A 64 -6.76 18.27 3.24
CA PHE A 64 -7.87 17.33 3.38
C PHE A 64 -7.82 16.50 4.67
N GLY A 65 -6.67 16.43 5.33
CA GLY A 65 -6.43 15.62 6.51
C GLY A 65 -5.99 14.18 6.18
N HIS A 66 -5.36 13.54 7.14
CA HIS A 66 -4.76 12.19 6.99
C HIS A 66 -5.80 11.13 6.60
N SER A 67 -6.95 11.06 7.29
CA SER A 67 -7.96 10.02 7.04
C SER A 67 -8.50 10.06 5.61
N LYS A 68 -8.78 11.26 5.06
CA LYS A 68 -9.29 11.36 3.68
C LYS A 68 -8.26 10.89 2.66
N ILE A 69 -6.98 11.20 2.86
CA ILE A 69 -5.91 10.72 1.97
C ILE A 69 -5.72 9.21 2.13
N MET A 70 -5.87 8.64 3.34
CA MET A 70 -5.88 7.18 3.53
C MET A 70 -7.04 6.52 2.79
N TYR A 71 -8.26 7.07 2.83
CA TYR A 71 -9.38 6.53 2.05
C TYR A 71 -9.12 6.58 0.54
N MET A 72 -8.51 7.67 0.04
CA MET A 72 -8.09 7.74 -1.36
C MET A 72 -7.05 6.66 -1.68
N GLY A 73 -6.10 6.40 -0.79
CA GLY A 73 -5.12 5.32 -0.96
C GLY A 73 -5.78 3.92 -1.00
N VAL A 74 -6.77 3.67 -0.14
CA VAL A 74 -7.58 2.43 -0.17
C VAL A 74 -8.33 2.29 -1.49
N LEU A 75 -8.94 3.38 -2.00
CA LEU A 75 -9.62 3.37 -3.30
C LEU A 75 -8.66 3.05 -4.45
N LEU A 76 -7.44 3.61 -4.45
CA LEU A 76 -6.43 3.32 -5.46
C LEU A 76 -5.97 1.86 -5.41
N PHE A 77 -5.80 1.29 -4.22
CA PHE A 77 -5.53 -0.14 -4.07
C PHE A 77 -6.71 -1.00 -4.56
N LEU A 78 -7.94 -0.56 -4.32
CA LEU A 78 -9.13 -1.25 -4.86
C LEU A 78 -9.14 -1.24 -6.40
N VAL A 79 -8.77 -0.11 -7.03
CA VAL A 79 -8.59 -0.04 -8.50
C VAL A 79 -7.51 -1.02 -8.96
N THR A 80 -6.38 -1.15 -8.25
CA THR A 80 -5.35 -2.16 -8.52
C THR A 80 -5.95 -3.57 -8.56
N ILE A 81 -6.71 -3.93 -7.53
CA ILE A 81 -7.32 -5.26 -7.42
C ILE A 81 -8.32 -5.49 -8.55
N ILE A 82 -9.21 -4.54 -8.79
CA ILE A 82 -10.23 -4.65 -9.86
C ILE A 82 -9.54 -4.82 -11.22
N THR A 83 -8.52 -4.01 -11.53
CA THR A 83 -7.78 -4.12 -12.80
C THR A 83 -7.10 -5.48 -12.94
N SER A 84 -6.59 -6.03 -11.85
CA SER A 84 -5.93 -7.34 -11.82
C SER A 84 -6.88 -8.52 -12.02
N LEU A 85 -8.19 -8.34 -11.92
CA LEU A 85 -9.20 -9.37 -12.19
C LEU A 85 -9.49 -9.56 -13.68
N PHE A 86 -9.12 -8.58 -14.51
CA PHE A 86 -9.25 -8.70 -15.97
C PHE A 86 -8.16 -9.59 -16.57
N GLU A 87 -8.00 -9.53 -17.87
CA GLU A 87 -6.98 -10.28 -18.59
C GLU A 87 -5.56 -9.89 -18.15
N GLN A 88 -4.66 -10.86 -17.98
CA GLN A 88 -3.28 -10.63 -17.62
C GLN A 88 -2.48 -10.25 -18.88
N ASN A 89 -2.59 -9.00 -19.30
CA ASN A 89 -1.83 -8.42 -20.39
C ASN A 89 -0.97 -7.23 -19.90
N PHE A 90 -0.06 -6.78 -20.76
CA PHE A 90 0.87 -5.70 -20.44
C PHE A 90 0.17 -4.43 -19.92
N ILE A 91 -0.95 -4.03 -20.52
CA ILE A 91 -1.66 -2.79 -20.18
C ILE A 91 -2.30 -2.90 -18.80
N ASN A 92 -2.94 -4.04 -18.50
CA ASN A 92 -3.60 -4.25 -17.20
C ASN A 92 -2.57 -4.35 -16.06
N TYR A 93 -1.42 -5.00 -16.27
CA TYR A 93 -0.32 -4.94 -15.29
C TYR A 93 0.18 -3.51 -15.09
N MET A 94 0.40 -2.76 -16.16
CA MET A 94 0.89 -1.39 -16.09
C MET A 94 -0.07 -0.51 -15.29
N ILE A 95 -1.37 -0.55 -15.60
CA ILE A 95 -2.39 0.22 -14.87
C ILE A 95 -2.45 -0.22 -13.40
N ALA A 96 -2.52 -1.52 -13.14
CA ALA A 96 -2.58 -2.05 -11.78
C ALA A 96 -1.38 -1.59 -10.94
N LEU A 97 -0.17 -1.66 -11.48
CA LEU A 97 1.05 -1.29 -10.77
C LEU A 97 1.19 0.23 -10.56
N ILE A 98 0.73 1.06 -11.50
CA ILE A 98 0.67 2.51 -11.30
C ILE A 98 -0.26 2.83 -10.11
N PHE A 99 -1.47 2.28 -10.11
CA PHE A 99 -2.42 2.52 -9.01
C PHE A 99 -1.94 1.93 -7.68
N LEU A 100 -1.22 0.80 -7.71
CA LEU A 100 -0.56 0.23 -6.54
C LEU A 100 0.47 1.20 -5.95
N GLY A 101 1.31 1.81 -6.79
CA GLY A 101 2.30 2.80 -6.37
C GLY A 101 1.66 4.06 -5.76
N LEU A 102 0.65 4.62 -6.43
CA LEU A 102 -0.11 5.78 -5.94
C LEU A 102 -0.80 5.50 -4.61
N GLY A 103 -1.47 4.34 -4.50
CA GLY A 103 -2.17 3.92 -3.29
C GLY A 103 -1.21 3.74 -2.11
N TRP A 104 -0.05 3.12 -2.35
CA TRP A 104 1.01 3.00 -1.36
C TRP A 104 1.49 4.38 -0.89
N ASN A 105 1.78 5.30 -1.81
CA ASN A 105 2.22 6.65 -1.47
C ASN A 105 1.24 7.34 -0.51
N PHE A 106 -0.05 7.33 -0.84
CA PHE A 106 -1.08 8.00 -0.04
C PHE A 106 -1.22 7.37 1.35
N LEU A 107 -1.23 6.05 1.43
CA LEU A 107 -1.36 5.33 2.70
C LEU A 107 -0.10 5.46 3.57
N PHE A 108 1.07 5.23 2.98
CA PHE A 108 2.33 5.24 3.70
C PHE A 108 2.71 6.64 4.20
N ILE A 109 2.64 7.66 3.32
CA ILE A 109 2.95 9.04 3.70
C ILE A 109 1.93 9.56 4.75
N SER A 110 0.63 9.24 4.57
CA SER A 110 -0.38 9.63 5.57
C SER A 110 -0.18 8.91 6.90
N GLY A 111 0.18 7.62 6.87
CA GLY A 111 0.45 6.84 8.07
C GLY A 111 1.66 7.38 8.84
N THR A 112 2.79 7.53 8.18
CA THR A 112 4.03 8.00 8.81
C THR A 112 3.93 9.44 9.30
N SER A 113 3.28 10.33 8.54
CA SER A 113 3.06 11.72 8.99
C SER A 113 2.05 11.82 10.14
N LEU A 114 1.03 10.95 10.19
CA LEU A 114 0.12 10.88 11.32
C LEU A 114 0.80 10.35 12.58
N LEU A 115 1.73 9.41 12.44
CA LEU A 115 2.48 8.85 13.55
C LEU A 115 3.22 9.93 14.34
N VAL A 116 3.82 10.90 13.63
CA VAL A 116 4.55 12.03 14.25
C VAL A 116 3.66 12.85 15.18
N LEU A 117 2.36 12.89 14.94
CA LEU A 117 1.38 13.60 15.79
C LEU A 117 0.87 12.76 16.97
N CYS A 118 1.37 11.53 17.13
CA CYS A 118 0.85 10.59 18.13
C CYS A 118 1.78 10.34 19.32
N TYR A 119 2.97 10.89 19.33
CA TYR A 119 3.96 10.73 20.41
C TYR A 119 4.54 12.08 20.84
N ARG A 120 5.15 12.11 22.04
CA ARG A 120 5.90 13.26 22.57
C ARG A 120 7.35 13.21 22.06
N GLU A 121 8.04 14.34 22.13
CA GLU A 121 9.43 14.43 21.62
C GLU A 121 10.37 13.43 22.34
N GLU A 122 10.18 13.20 23.62
CA GLU A 122 10.96 12.24 24.43
C GLU A 122 10.75 10.78 24.00
N GLU A 123 9.58 10.46 23.39
CA GLU A 123 9.21 9.13 22.95
C GLU A 123 9.53 8.88 21.47
N LYS A 124 9.97 9.89 20.74
CA LYS A 124 10.14 9.89 19.28
C LYS A 124 10.91 8.68 18.75
N PHE A 125 12.12 8.48 19.24
CA PHE A 125 12.98 7.39 18.76
C PHE A 125 12.37 6.01 19.04
N ARG A 126 11.71 5.86 20.20
CA ARG A 126 11.06 4.61 20.58
C ARG A 126 9.81 4.36 19.74
N ALA A 127 8.96 5.36 19.53
CA ALA A 127 7.75 5.23 18.73
C ALA A 127 8.06 4.95 17.26
N GLN A 128 9.03 5.67 16.69
CA GLN A 128 9.48 5.43 15.31
C GLN A 128 10.16 4.07 15.17
N GLY A 129 11.03 3.67 16.11
CA GLY A 129 11.68 2.37 16.08
C GLY A 129 10.70 1.21 16.12
N TYR A 130 9.64 1.26 16.94
CA TYR A 130 8.59 0.25 16.95
C TYR A 130 7.78 0.25 15.63
N ASN A 131 7.45 1.42 15.12
CA ASN A 131 6.76 1.52 13.83
C ASN A 131 7.58 0.87 12.71
N ASP A 132 8.86 1.23 12.60
CA ASP A 132 9.74 0.74 11.55
C ASP A 132 9.99 -0.76 11.67
N LEU A 133 10.20 -1.26 12.90
CA LEU A 133 10.33 -2.68 13.15
C LEU A 133 9.11 -3.46 12.64
N ILE A 134 7.90 -3.00 12.96
CA ILE A 134 6.66 -3.66 12.54
C ILE A 134 6.46 -3.55 11.03
N VAL A 135 6.61 -2.35 10.47
CA VAL A 135 6.43 -2.09 9.03
C VAL A 135 7.38 -2.96 8.21
N TYR A 136 8.68 -2.93 8.52
CA TYR A 136 9.68 -3.66 7.73
C TYR A 136 9.65 -5.17 7.98
N SER A 137 9.25 -5.62 9.17
CA SER A 137 9.04 -7.06 9.41
C SER A 137 7.88 -7.61 8.59
N ILE A 138 6.76 -6.89 8.53
CA ILE A 138 5.60 -7.27 7.72
C ILE A 138 5.93 -7.19 6.23
N GLN A 139 6.66 -6.17 5.79
CA GLN A 139 7.15 -6.03 4.43
C GLN A 139 8.05 -7.22 4.03
N ALA A 140 9.01 -7.59 4.89
CA ALA A 140 9.91 -8.72 4.63
C ALA A 140 9.13 -10.04 4.51
N ALA A 141 8.17 -10.29 5.40
CA ALA A 141 7.30 -11.46 5.34
C ALA A 141 6.47 -11.49 4.03
N ALA A 142 5.91 -10.36 3.63
CA ALA A 142 5.17 -10.22 2.37
C ALA A 142 6.06 -10.50 1.15
N SER A 143 7.27 -9.95 1.12
CA SER A 143 8.23 -10.18 0.03
C SER A 143 8.64 -11.65 -0.08
N LEU A 144 9.04 -12.25 1.04
CA LEU A 144 9.49 -13.66 1.07
C LEU A 144 8.38 -14.64 0.71
N SER A 145 7.13 -14.33 1.06
CA SER A 145 5.98 -15.19 0.76
C SER A 145 5.43 -15.02 -0.66
N ALA A 146 5.69 -13.89 -1.33
CA ALA A 146 5.06 -13.55 -2.61
C ALA A 146 5.26 -14.59 -3.72
N GLY A 147 6.49 -15.09 -3.89
CA GLY A 147 6.80 -16.11 -4.90
C GLY A 147 6.12 -17.45 -4.61
N VAL A 148 6.07 -17.85 -3.33
CA VAL A 148 5.39 -19.08 -2.90
C VAL A 148 3.89 -18.98 -3.14
N PHE A 149 3.27 -17.88 -2.71
CA PHE A 149 1.84 -17.67 -2.96
C PHE A 149 1.50 -17.65 -4.45
N LEU A 150 2.31 -17.00 -5.28
CA LEU A 150 2.09 -16.98 -6.73
C LEU A 150 2.20 -18.37 -7.33
N SER A 151 3.16 -19.19 -6.91
CA SER A 151 3.35 -20.56 -7.42
C SER A 151 2.23 -21.51 -7.01
N LEU A 152 1.60 -21.31 -5.85
CA LEU A 152 0.50 -22.14 -5.34
C LEU A 152 -0.88 -21.64 -5.76
N THR A 153 -0.99 -20.41 -6.24
CA THR A 153 -2.28 -19.78 -6.58
C THR A 153 -2.22 -19.12 -7.96
N SER A 154 -2.68 -17.87 -8.06
CA SER A 154 -2.61 -17.07 -9.27
C SER A 154 -2.47 -15.59 -8.94
N TRP A 155 -2.05 -14.79 -9.93
CA TRP A 155 -2.03 -13.33 -9.81
C TRP A 155 -3.37 -12.75 -9.33
N LYS A 156 -4.49 -13.24 -9.86
CA LYS A 156 -5.83 -12.82 -9.44
C LYS A 156 -6.11 -13.13 -7.97
N THR A 157 -5.79 -14.34 -7.54
CA THR A 157 -5.97 -14.78 -6.15
C THR A 157 -5.13 -13.96 -5.18
N MET A 158 -3.87 -13.66 -5.52
CA MET A 158 -3.01 -12.81 -4.71
C MET A 158 -3.62 -11.40 -4.52
N ASN A 159 -4.15 -10.81 -5.58
CA ASN A 159 -4.83 -9.52 -5.50
C ASN A 159 -6.10 -9.59 -4.63
N LEU A 160 -6.90 -10.65 -4.73
CA LEU A 160 -8.09 -10.83 -3.89
C LEU A 160 -7.74 -10.99 -2.41
N ILE A 161 -6.66 -11.68 -2.07
CA ILE A 161 -6.17 -11.78 -0.68
C ILE A 161 -5.87 -10.39 -0.11
N CYS A 162 -5.37 -9.47 -0.93
CA CYS A 162 -5.07 -8.10 -0.50
C CYS A 162 -6.32 -7.33 -0.04
N LEU A 163 -7.56 -7.73 -0.44
CA LEU A 163 -8.79 -7.12 0.08
C LEU A 163 -8.89 -7.17 1.60
N ILE A 164 -8.37 -8.22 2.22
CA ILE A 164 -8.37 -8.37 3.68
C ILE A 164 -7.61 -7.21 4.33
N PHE A 165 -6.44 -6.87 3.79
CA PHE A 165 -5.63 -5.76 4.29
C PHE A 165 -6.29 -4.40 4.04
N LEU A 166 -6.95 -4.22 2.89
CA LEU A 166 -7.70 -3.00 2.60
C LEU A 166 -8.84 -2.79 3.60
N ILE A 167 -9.58 -3.86 3.92
CA ILE A 167 -10.66 -3.82 4.91
C ILE A 167 -10.10 -3.42 6.29
N ILE A 168 -8.98 -3.99 6.70
CA ILE A 168 -8.34 -3.65 7.98
C ILE A 168 -7.92 -2.17 8.02
N ILE A 169 -7.30 -1.65 6.95
CA ILE A 169 -6.92 -0.24 6.85
C ILE A 169 -8.17 0.65 6.93
N ALA A 170 -9.22 0.34 6.15
CA ALA A 170 -10.45 1.11 6.14
C ALA A 170 -11.13 1.12 7.51
N LEU A 171 -11.29 -0.04 8.15
CA LEU A 171 -11.90 -0.16 9.48
C LEU A 171 -11.09 0.59 10.56
N SER A 172 -9.76 0.51 10.52
CA SER A 172 -8.92 1.25 11.48
C SER A 172 -9.08 2.76 11.32
N THR A 173 -9.20 3.24 10.08
CA THR A 173 -9.40 4.66 9.74
C THR A 173 -10.79 5.14 10.17
N ILE A 174 -11.86 4.39 9.86
CA ILE A 174 -13.23 4.67 10.29
C ILE A 174 -13.31 4.74 11.81
N ARG A 175 -12.75 3.75 12.52
CA ARG A 175 -12.75 3.71 13.99
C ARG A 175 -12.04 4.92 14.61
N ALA A 176 -10.97 5.41 13.97
CA ALA A 176 -10.26 6.58 14.44
C ALA A 176 -11.06 7.87 14.23
N ASP A 177 -11.79 7.99 13.12
CA ASP A 177 -12.65 9.13 12.82
C ASP A 177 -13.88 9.19 13.73
N LEU A 178 -14.54 8.07 13.98
CA LEU A 178 -15.69 7.99 14.91
C LEU A 178 -15.31 8.40 16.33
N LYS A 179 -14.10 8.06 16.80
CA LYS A 179 -13.62 8.48 18.12
C LYS A 179 -13.16 9.95 18.18
N LYS A 180 -12.97 10.60 17.03
CA LYS A 180 -12.64 12.03 16.94
C LYS A 180 -13.88 12.91 17.08
N ASN A 181 -15.06 12.39 16.68
CA ASN A 181 -16.37 12.99 16.88
C ASN A 181 -17.17 12.16 17.90
N PRO A 182 -16.92 12.28 19.22
CA PRO A 182 -17.95 11.90 20.17
C PRO A 182 -19.05 12.94 19.94
N SER A 183 -20.21 12.49 19.48
CA SER A 183 -21.42 13.31 19.27
C SER A 183 -21.57 14.31 20.41
N ASN A 184 -21.86 15.58 20.05
CA ASN A 184 -22.35 16.63 20.94
C ASN A 184 -23.32 16.09 21.96
#